data_63c5d3c78731b340182d84ada7e6f6fe
#
_entry.id   63c5d3c78731b340182d84ada7e6f6fe
#
_cell.length_a   1.000
_cell.length_b   1.000
_cell.length_c   1.000
_cell.angle_alpha   90.00
_cell.angle_beta   90.00
_cell.angle_gamma   90.00
#
_symmetry.space_group_name_H-M   'P 1'
#
loop_
_entity.id
_entity.type
_entity.pdbx_description
1 polymer ?
#
loop_
_entity_poly.entity_id
_entity_poly.type
_entity_poly.pdbx_seq_one_letter_code
_entity_poly.pdbx_strand_id
1 'polypeptide(L)'
;MNYIYANGGPETTRNSLMEKHNANVKLIRQDDTSQMQNDLIACAKELHDGASQCSSGANYVMIMGDGSGQFFAAVNPQLKKLDNGAGEYIAQVIGSTGYSRGEDKLMGPPEWKSDPQAAKGGLVAGVLRDGDWNIAMKWAADNQIKNNPDEKTWDSEALNWVNAPDYIKAAEIYNANTCEDRKVVHDGRLTGESKNVCVNGVVTWTPGDVNVAHGRGGLVSIVSSKQYRSQMPDVIIGIKKFNQDHRNEVQGMLAASFEAADQLKAYPEALKRAAAISAKVYNEQNGDYWLKYYQGTREQDKTGNMVELGGSAVNNLNDNLLLFGLQPGANNNFRSTYTVFGNIATQQYPELFKDANKIPDVKEILDTSYVLGASSMLSQSGAEADVASFTSSGDTGTVVSKRDWSIEFDTGKASFTADGERKMYEIKDDLAIAGALFVTLNGHTDNTGTREGNMDLAERRAQAVRDWLQRKAPANFPDSRFRIHAYGDSKPLASNATADGRARNRRVEIILSGKE
;
A
#
# COMPACT_ATOMS: atom_id res chain seq x y z
N MET A 1 -1.68 16.89 -0.47
CA MET A 1 -1.25 18.02 -1.35
C MET A 1 -2.43 18.74 -2.02
N ASN A 2 -3.20 18.09 -2.90
CA ASN A 2 -4.34 18.72 -3.60
C ASN A 2 -5.42 19.29 -2.67
N TYR A 3 -5.71 18.61 -1.57
CA TYR A 3 -6.69 19.06 -0.58
C TYR A 3 -6.25 20.36 0.11
N ILE A 4 -4.98 20.44 0.50
CA ILE A 4 -4.37 21.66 1.07
C ILE A 4 -4.41 22.82 0.05
N TYR A 5 -4.06 22.51 -1.21
CA TYR A 5 -4.13 23.48 -2.30
C TYR A 5 -5.56 23.95 -2.57
N ALA A 6 -6.53 23.02 -2.60
CA ALA A 6 -7.94 23.33 -2.78
C ALA A 6 -8.49 24.25 -1.68
N ASN A 7 -8.00 24.09 -0.45
CA ASN A 7 -8.38 24.88 0.72
C ASN A 7 -7.71 26.26 0.77
N GLY A 8 -6.51 26.36 0.24
CA GLY A 8 -5.69 27.57 0.19
C GLY A 8 -4.97 27.92 1.50
N GLY A 9 -5.16 27.11 2.57
CA GLY A 9 -4.56 27.30 3.89
C GLY A 9 -5.12 26.31 4.91
N PRO A 10 -4.85 26.52 6.22
CA PRO A 10 -5.42 25.67 7.29
C PRO A 10 -6.95 25.71 7.34
N GLU A 11 -7.55 26.82 6.96
CA GLU A 11 -9.00 26.99 6.82
C GLU A 11 -9.34 27.40 5.39
N THR A 12 -10.57 27.18 4.97
CA THR A 12 -11.03 27.54 3.61
C THR A 12 -10.85 29.05 3.39
N THR A 13 -10.01 29.37 2.41
CA THR A 13 -9.70 30.77 2.08
C THR A 13 -10.64 31.31 0.99
N ARG A 14 -10.79 32.64 0.97
CA ARG A 14 -11.56 33.32 -0.07
C ARG A 14 -10.98 33.04 -1.46
N ASN A 15 -11.87 32.76 -2.43
CA ASN A 15 -11.54 32.37 -3.81
C ASN A 15 -10.76 31.04 -3.93
N SER A 16 -10.80 30.21 -2.89
CA SER A 16 -10.28 28.84 -2.97
C SER A 16 -11.22 27.93 -3.76
N LEU A 17 -10.72 26.75 -4.16
CA LEU A 17 -11.56 25.75 -4.82
C LEU A 17 -12.61 25.18 -3.86
N MET A 18 -12.30 25.06 -2.56
CA MET A 18 -13.29 24.65 -1.55
C MET A 18 -14.45 25.65 -1.49
N GLU A 19 -14.17 26.97 -1.41
CA GLU A 19 -15.23 27.99 -1.44
C GLU A 19 -16.04 27.94 -2.75
N LYS A 20 -15.38 27.81 -3.90
CA LYS A 20 -16.02 27.67 -5.22
C LYS A 20 -17.03 26.51 -5.28
N HIS A 21 -16.74 25.41 -4.62
CA HIS A 21 -17.59 24.22 -4.56
C HIS A 21 -18.48 24.16 -3.31
N ASN A 22 -18.65 25.28 -2.60
CA ASN A 22 -19.48 25.41 -1.40
C ASN A 22 -19.09 24.45 -0.27
N ALA A 23 -17.80 24.14 -0.15
CA ALA A 23 -17.24 23.39 0.95
C ALA A 23 -16.46 24.31 1.90
N ASN A 24 -16.63 24.11 3.20
CA ASN A 24 -15.90 24.82 4.24
C ASN A 24 -15.14 23.80 5.10
N VAL A 25 -13.81 23.85 5.04
CA VAL A 25 -12.95 22.84 5.63
C VAL A 25 -11.88 23.47 6.51
N LYS A 26 -11.73 22.92 7.71
CA LYS A 26 -10.60 23.20 8.59
C LYS A 26 -9.67 22.00 8.61
N LEU A 27 -8.39 22.23 8.32
CA LEU A 27 -7.35 21.20 8.32
C LEU A 27 -6.64 21.19 9.66
N ILE A 28 -6.50 20.01 10.25
CA ILE A 28 -5.76 19.78 11.50
C ILE A 28 -4.73 18.70 11.19
N ARG A 29 -3.44 19.00 11.42
CA ARG A 29 -2.40 17.98 11.33
C ARG A 29 -2.55 17.04 12.52
N GLN A 30 -2.58 15.75 12.21
CA GLN A 30 -2.57 14.67 13.20
C GLN A 30 -1.75 13.52 12.63
N ASP A 31 -0.65 13.17 13.29
CA ASP A 31 0.25 12.10 12.87
C ASP A 31 0.05 10.81 13.70
N ASP A 32 -0.80 10.86 14.74
CA ASP A 32 -1.14 9.72 15.59
C ASP A 32 -2.46 9.10 15.15
N THR A 33 -2.40 7.90 14.58
CA THR A 33 -3.57 7.15 14.12
C THR A 33 -4.57 6.85 15.25
N SER A 34 -4.09 6.62 16.49
CA SER A 34 -4.97 6.40 17.64
C SER A 34 -5.73 7.67 18.02
N GLN A 35 -5.09 8.83 17.90
CA GLN A 35 -5.77 10.11 18.12
C GLN A 35 -6.80 10.38 17.01
N MET A 36 -6.49 10.09 15.74
CA MET A 36 -7.46 10.19 14.63
C MET A 36 -8.71 9.33 14.89
N GLN A 37 -8.53 8.11 15.42
CA GLN A 37 -9.64 7.24 15.82
C GLN A 37 -10.50 7.89 16.91
N ASN A 38 -9.86 8.43 17.95
CA ASN A 38 -10.55 9.09 19.07
C ASN A 38 -11.29 10.33 18.61
N ASP A 39 -10.70 11.14 17.73
CA ASP A 39 -11.31 12.37 17.18
C ASP A 39 -12.57 12.04 16.37
N LEU A 40 -12.52 10.99 15.54
CA LEU A 40 -13.69 10.55 14.77
C LEU A 40 -14.81 10.02 15.68
N ILE A 41 -14.46 9.24 16.72
CA ILE A 41 -15.42 8.72 17.69
C ILE A 41 -16.05 9.85 18.52
N ALA A 42 -15.26 10.84 18.92
CA ALA A 42 -15.77 12.00 19.67
C ALA A 42 -16.79 12.77 18.85
N CYS A 43 -16.47 13.06 17.59
CA CYS A 43 -17.40 13.71 16.67
C CYS A 43 -18.70 12.90 16.48
N ALA A 44 -18.59 11.59 16.25
CA ALA A 44 -19.77 10.74 16.06
C ALA A 44 -20.70 10.74 17.30
N LYS A 45 -20.16 10.81 18.50
CA LYS A 45 -20.96 10.96 19.74
C LYS A 45 -21.70 12.28 19.79
N GLU A 46 -21.04 13.40 19.45
CA GLU A 46 -21.73 14.71 19.40
C GLU A 46 -22.88 14.71 18.39
N LEU A 47 -22.67 14.11 17.20
CA LEU A 47 -23.72 13.97 16.18
C LEU A 47 -24.88 13.10 16.67
N HIS A 48 -24.58 12.00 17.37
CA HIS A 48 -25.59 11.14 17.98
C HIS A 48 -26.40 11.91 19.05
N ASP A 49 -25.76 12.76 19.83
CA ASP A 49 -26.40 13.57 20.87
C ASP A 49 -27.15 14.81 20.32
N GLY A 50 -27.24 14.92 19.00
CA GLY A 50 -28.05 15.92 18.30
C GLY A 50 -27.32 17.17 17.82
N ALA A 51 -25.97 17.19 17.87
CA ALA A 51 -25.20 18.25 17.26
C ALA A 51 -25.29 18.18 15.71
N SER A 52 -25.39 19.33 15.06
CA SER A 52 -25.33 19.43 13.59
C SER A 52 -23.89 19.47 13.04
N GLN A 53 -22.95 19.86 13.90
CA GLN A 53 -21.52 19.94 13.62
C GLN A 53 -20.74 19.51 14.87
N CYS A 54 -19.52 18.96 14.66
CA CYS A 54 -18.67 18.60 15.76
C CYS A 54 -17.93 19.81 16.33
N SER A 55 -17.94 19.95 17.64
CA SER A 55 -17.18 20.96 18.36
C SER A 55 -15.82 20.41 18.84
N SER A 56 -15.74 19.10 19.05
CA SER A 56 -14.53 18.36 19.36
C SER A 56 -14.32 17.24 18.33
N GLY A 57 -13.09 16.82 18.16
CA GLY A 57 -12.75 15.77 17.21
C GLY A 57 -12.78 16.21 15.74
N ALA A 58 -12.97 15.25 14.85
CA ALA A 58 -12.92 15.45 13.41
C ALA A 58 -14.05 14.71 12.68
N ASN A 59 -14.67 15.37 11.68
CA ASN A 59 -15.68 14.77 10.80
C ASN A 59 -15.04 13.77 9.82
N TYR A 60 -13.78 14.03 9.45
CA TYR A 60 -13.01 13.28 8.49
C TYR A 60 -11.59 13.05 9.01
N VAL A 61 -11.04 11.91 8.64
CA VAL A 61 -9.62 11.61 8.76
C VAL A 61 -9.10 11.14 7.40
N MET A 62 -7.81 11.33 7.15
CA MET A 62 -7.12 10.84 5.97
C MET A 62 -6.03 9.88 6.44
N ILE A 63 -6.04 8.68 5.88
CA ILE A 63 -5.05 7.64 6.20
C ILE A 63 -4.66 6.86 4.95
N MET A 64 -3.54 6.16 5.00
CA MET A 64 -3.15 5.24 3.95
C MET A 64 -4.06 4.02 3.91
N GLY A 65 -4.50 3.64 2.70
CA GLY A 65 -5.52 2.63 2.48
C GLY A 65 -5.16 1.23 2.96
N ASP A 66 -3.87 0.89 3.00
CA ASP A 66 -3.39 -0.41 3.50
C ASP A 66 -3.48 -0.54 5.04
N GLY A 67 -3.51 0.58 5.78
CA GLY A 67 -3.82 0.62 7.21
C GLY A 67 -5.31 0.67 7.55
N SER A 68 -6.18 0.87 6.55
CA SER A 68 -7.61 1.13 6.79
C SER A 68 -8.36 -0.05 7.42
N GLY A 69 -7.94 -1.29 7.19
CA GLY A 69 -8.55 -2.47 7.80
C GLY A 69 -8.45 -2.47 9.33
N GLN A 70 -7.26 -2.17 9.87
CA GLN A 70 -7.02 -2.02 11.30
C GLN A 70 -7.81 -0.84 11.87
N PHE A 71 -7.83 0.29 11.14
CA PHE A 71 -8.57 1.47 11.53
C PHE A 71 -10.06 1.16 11.72
N PHE A 72 -10.72 0.57 10.73
CA PHE A 72 -12.13 0.23 10.82
C PHE A 72 -12.44 -0.84 11.88
N ALA A 73 -11.55 -1.81 12.09
CA ALA A 73 -11.68 -2.81 13.15
C ALA A 73 -11.65 -2.18 14.55
N ALA A 74 -10.91 -1.09 14.73
CA ALA A 74 -10.85 -0.36 16.00
C ALA A 74 -12.04 0.59 16.20
N VAL A 75 -12.48 1.28 15.16
CA VAL A 75 -13.44 2.39 15.24
C VAL A 75 -14.89 1.92 15.11
N ASN A 76 -15.24 1.15 14.07
CA ASN A 76 -16.63 0.82 13.75
C ASN A 76 -17.37 0.02 14.82
N PRO A 77 -16.75 -0.92 15.58
CA PRO A 77 -17.44 -1.56 16.70
C PRO A 77 -17.86 -0.59 17.82
N GLN A 78 -17.09 0.49 18.02
CA GLN A 78 -17.44 1.51 19.00
C GLN A 78 -18.58 2.41 18.49
N LEU A 79 -18.52 2.77 17.21
CA LEU A 79 -19.55 3.59 16.56
C LEU A 79 -20.90 2.86 16.47
N LYS A 80 -20.91 1.57 16.17
CA LYS A 80 -22.13 0.74 16.17
C LYS A 80 -22.83 0.68 17.52
N LYS A 81 -22.12 0.88 18.63
CA LYS A 81 -22.75 0.93 19.98
C LYS A 81 -23.61 2.15 20.18
N LEU A 82 -23.37 3.24 19.46
CA LEU A 82 -24.14 4.49 19.60
C LEU A 82 -25.60 4.30 19.19
N ASP A 83 -25.88 3.46 18.19
CA ASP A 83 -27.20 3.25 17.60
C ASP A 83 -27.69 1.80 17.69
N ASN A 84 -27.24 1.06 18.70
CA ASN A 84 -27.60 -0.34 18.96
C ASN A 84 -27.34 -1.27 17.74
N GLY A 85 -26.34 -0.94 16.93
CA GLY A 85 -25.93 -1.74 15.78
C GLY A 85 -26.59 -1.37 14.45
N ALA A 86 -27.40 -0.30 14.38
CA ALA A 86 -28.01 0.16 13.14
C ALA A 86 -26.97 0.64 12.11
N GLY A 87 -25.79 1.09 12.59
CA GLY A 87 -24.67 1.48 11.73
C GLY A 87 -24.86 2.78 10.99
N GLU A 88 -25.61 3.72 11.56
CA GLU A 88 -25.79 5.08 11.01
C GLU A 88 -24.52 5.93 11.19
N TYR A 89 -23.78 5.70 12.29
CA TYR A 89 -22.60 6.48 12.66
C TYR A 89 -21.27 5.81 12.26
N ILE A 90 -21.29 4.68 11.56
CA ILE A 90 -20.03 4.02 11.14
C ILE A 90 -19.17 4.94 10.29
N ALA A 91 -17.87 4.71 10.34
CA ALA A 91 -16.90 5.33 9.47
C ALA A 91 -16.87 4.64 8.10
N GLN A 92 -16.79 5.43 7.02
CA GLN A 92 -16.74 4.94 5.64
C GLN A 92 -15.73 5.72 4.79
N VAL A 93 -15.07 5.03 3.87
CA VAL A 93 -14.27 5.66 2.80
C VAL A 93 -15.22 6.29 1.79
N ILE A 94 -14.97 7.57 1.46
CA ILE A 94 -15.80 8.35 0.53
C ILE A 94 -15.04 8.88 -0.68
N GLY A 95 -13.71 8.76 -0.69
CA GLY A 95 -12.84 9.23 -1.78
C GLY A 95 -11.38 9.08 -1.43
N SER A 96 -10.51 9.50 -2.35
CA SER A 96 -9.07 9.50 -2.19
C SER A 96 -8.45 10.80 -2.70
N THR A 97 -7.46 11.33 -1.98
CA THR A 97 -6.74 12.56 -2.34
C THR A 97 -5.45 12.31 -3.11
N GLY A 98 -4.85 11.13 -2.97
CA GLY A 98 -3.57 10.88 -3.58
C GLY A 98 -3.03 9.48 -3.36
N TYR A 99 -1.76 9.35 -3.67
CA TYR A 99 -0.97 8.16 -3.42
C TYR A 99 0.43 8.55 -2.96
N SER A 100 0.99 7.76 -2.06
CA SER A 100 2.44 7.69 -1.96
C SER A 100 3.02 7.09 -3.25
N ARG A 101 4.11 7.65 -3.73
CA ARG A 101 4.82 7.23 -4.96
C ARG A 101 6.32 7.15 -4.75
N GLY A 102 6.73 6.68 -3.59
CA GLY A 102 8.12 6.54 -3.19
C GLY A 102 8.43 7.16 -1.84
N GLU A 103 7.48 7.86 -1.22
CA GLU A 103 7.66 8.40 0.15
C GLU A 103 7.83 7.25 1.14
N ASP A 104 6.87 6.33 1.16
CA ASP A 104 6.88 5.18 2.06
C ASP A 104 7.77 4.09 1.51
N LYS A 105 8.69 3.60 2.33
CA LYS A 105 9.69 2.63 1.90
C LYS A 105 10.30 1.81 3.04
N LEU A 106 10.77 0.62 2.67
CA LEU A 106 11.78 -0.12 3.41
C LEU A 106 13.16 0.30 2.91
N MET A 107 13.97 0.85 3.79
CA MET A 107 15.38 1.13 3.54
C MET A 107 16.25 0.05 4.21
N GLY A 108 17.23 -0.43 3.50
CA GLY A 108 18.17 -1.45 3.98
C GLY A 108 19.52 -1.36 3.30
N PRO A 109 20.51 -2.16 3.73
CA PRO A 109 21.79 -2.27 3.06
C PRO A 109 21.63 -2.62 1.58
N PRO A 110 22.51 -2.12 0.69
CA PRO A 110 22.41 -2.36 -0.76
C PRO A 110 22.31 -3.85 -1.17
N GLU A 111 22.93 -4.74 -0.39
CA GLU A 111 22.87 -6.18 -0.60
C GLU A 111 21.46 -6.79 -0.51
N TRP A 112 20.57 -6.19 0.29
CA TRP A 112 19.17 -6.66 0.37
C TRP A 112 18.41 -6.44 -0.94
N LYS A 113 18.86 -5.46 -1.74
CA LYS A 113 18.26 -5.17 -3.04
C LYS A 113 18.67 -6.19 -4.10
N SER A 114 19.93 -6.63 -4.08
CA SER A 114 20.46 -7.62 -5.01
C SER A 114 20.13 -9.05 -4.61
N ASP A 115 20.08 -9.32 -3.30
CA ASP A 115 19.70 -10.60 -2.71
C ASP A 115 18.75 -10.37 -1.51
N PRO A 116 17.43 -10.48 -1.70
CA PRO A 116 16.49 -10.32 -0.61
C PRO A 116 16.72 -11.23 0.59
N GLN A 117 17.30 -12.43 0.37
CA GLN A 117 17.58 -13.37 1.47
C GLN A 117 18.69 -12.87 2.42
N ALA A 118 19.52 -11.91 1.99
CA ALA A 118 20.48 -11.25 2.86
C ALA A 118 19.83 -10.39 3.97
N ALA A 119 18.53 -10.10 3.86
CA ALA A 119 17.77 -9.40 4.90
C ALA A 119 17.44 -10.27 6.13
N LYS A 120 17.62 -11.58 6.05
CA LYS A 120 17.43 -12.48 7.19
C LYS A 120 18.36 -12.12 8.35
N GLY A 121 17.82 -12.10 9.55
CA GLY A 121 18.51 -11.65 10.75
C GLY A 121 18.63 -10.12 10.88
N GLY A 122 18.17 -9.35 9.88
CA GLY A 122 18.14 -7.91 9.95
C GLY A 122 17.27 -7.38 11.09
N LEU A 123 17.69 -6.29 11.72
CA LEU A 123 16.94 -5.56 12.74
C LEU A 123 16.49 -4.22 12.15
N VAL A 124 15.18 -4.06 11.98
CA VAL A 124 14.57 -2.94 11.28
C VAL A 124 13.78 -2.07 12.24
N ALA A 125 14.04 -0.77 12.27
CA ALA A 125 13.24 0.20 13.01
C ALA A 125 12.06 0.67 12.17
N GLY A 126 10.88 0.84 12.79
CA GLY A 126 9.68 1.34 12.12
C GLY A 126 8.53 1.54 13.08
N VAL A 127 7.46 2.18 12.62
CA VAL A 127 6.19 2.26 13.35
C VAL A 127 5.43 0.97 13.07
N LEU A 128 5.51 0.05 14.01
CA LEU A 128 4.93 -1.28 13.82
C LEU A 128 3.40 -1.22 13.83
N ARG A 129 2.77 -2.05 13.00
CA ARG A 129 1.31 -2.16 12.88
C ARG A 129 0.66 -0.95 12.21
N ASP A 130 1.45 -0.09 11.58
CA ASP A 130 0.98 1.04 10.78
C ASP A 130 1.10 0.75 9.27
N GLY A 131 0.56 1.65 8.42
CA GLY A 131 0.55 1.50 6.97
C GLY A 131 1.93 1.31 6.36
N ASP A 132 2.90 2.13 6.76
CA ASP A 132 4.28 2.07 6.25
C ASP A 132 4.95 0.73 6.51
N TRP A 133 4.74 0.17 7.70
CA TRP A 133 5.27 -1.13 8.07
C TRP A 133 4.77 -2.26 7.15
N ASN A 134 3.55 -2.13 6.62
CA ASN A 134 2.95 -3.07 5.69
C ASN A 134 3.76 -3.23 4.40
N ILE A 135 4.49 -2.21 3.96
CA ILE A 135 5.39 -2.30 2.79
C ILE A 135 6.49 -3.35 3.00
N ALA A 136 7.12 -3.32 4.17
CA ALA A 136 8.15 -4.29 4.52
C ALA A 136 7.57 -5.69 4.70
N MET A 137 6.38 -5.80 5.30
CA MET A 137 5.68 -7.08 5.46
C MET A 137 5.30 -7.71 4.13
N LYS A 138 4.79 -6.90 3.19
CA LYS A 138 4.49 -7.35 1.84
C LYS A 138 5.75 -7.83 1.12
N TRP A 139 6.82 -7.04 1.15
CA TRP A 139 8.09 -7.41 0.53
C TRP A 139 8.71 -8.67 1.14
N ALA A 140 8.68 -8.82 2.47
CA ALA A 140 9.16 -10.01 3.15
C ALA A 140 8.36 -11.26 2.74
N ALA A 141 7.02 -11.15 2.70
CA ALA A 141 6.14 -12.23 2.26
C ALA A 141 6.40 -12.62 0.80
N ASP A 142 6.57 -11.65 -0.09
CA ASP A 142 6.85 -11.86 -1.51
C ASP A 142 8.21 -12.55 -1.76
N ASN A 143 9.16 -12.36 -0.85
CA ASN A 143 10.48 -12.97 -0.91
C ASN A 143 10.63 -14.17 0.05
N GLN A 144 9.53 -14.65 0.65
CA GLN A 144 9.52 -15.82 1.55
C GLN A 144 10.45 -15.64 2.76
N ILE A 145 10.59 -14.42 3.25
CA ILE A 145 11.32 -14.08 4.47
C ILE A 145 10.35 -14.11 5.63
N LYS A 146 10.71 -14.82 6.69
CA LYS A 146 9.91 -14.88 7.92
C LYS A 146 9.88 -13.50 8.61
N ASN A 147 8.82 -13.25 9.36
CA ASN A 147 8.71 -12.12 10.26
C ASN A 147 8.78 -12.61 11.71
N ASN A 148 9.64 -12.00 12.53
CA ASN A 148 9.68 -12.27 13.96
C ASN A 148 8.72 -11.30 14.68
N PRO A 149 7.57 -11.76 15.18
CA PRO A 149 6.57 -10.90 15.80
C PRO A 149 6.95 -10.42 17.22
N ASP A 150 7.93 -11.06 17.86
CA ASP A 150 8.37 -10.73 19.23
C ASP A 150 9.54 -9.75 19.19
N GLU A 151 9.25 -8.50 19.51
CA GLU A 151 10.20 -7.39 19.52
C GLU A 151 11.31 -7.52 20.59
N LYS A 152 11.24 -8.51 21.47
CA LYS A 152 12.25 -8.78 22.52
C LYS A 152 13.23 -9.88 22.13
N THR A 153 12.97 -10.55 21.03
CA THR A 153 13.77 -11.67 20.54
C THR A 153 14.42 -11.36 19.22
N TRP A 154 15.34 -12.21 18.80
CA TRP A 154 16.01 -12.15 17.50
C TRP A 154 16.05 -13.54 16.86
N ASP A 155 15.56 -13.63 15.63
CA ASP A 155 15.60 -14.82 14.78
C ASP A 155 16.51 -14.56 13.58
N SER A 156 17.52 -15.41 13.38
CA SER A 156 18.46 -15.31 12.25
C SER A 156 17.82 -15.56 10.88
N GLU A 157 16.66 -16.22 10.84
CA GLU A 157 15.94 -16.57 9.61
C GLU A 157 14.77 -15.61 9.29
N ALA A 158 14.60 -14.55 10.09
CA ALA A 158 13.50 -13.60 9.98
C ALA A 158 13.98 -12.16 9.90
N LEU A 159 13.10 -11.24 9.46
CA LEU A 159 13.20 -9.83 9.80
C LEU A 159 12.78 -9.64 11.27
N ASN A 160 13.57 -8.88 12.00
CA ASN A 160 13.34 -8.54 13.39
C ASN A 160 13.06 -7.03 13.51
N TRP A 161 12.35 -6.59 14.55
CA TRP A 161 11.80 -5.26 14.60
C TRP A 161 12.15 -4.49 15.87
N VAL A 162 12.34 -3.18 15.72
CA VAL A 162 12.34 -2.19 16.81
C VAL A 162 11.16 -1.26 16.58
N ASN A 163 10.23 -1.21 17.52
CA ASN A 163 9.11 -0.29 17.45
C ASN A 163 9.54 1.14 17.76
N ALA A 164 9.23 2.04 16.84
CA ALA A 164 9.40 3.47 17.02
C ALA A 164 8.03 4.14 17.23
N PRO A 165 7.92 5.23 18.01
CA PRO A 165 6.65 5.92 18.21
C PRO A 165 6.18 6.68 16.96
N ASP A 166 7.10 7.07 16.09
CA ASP A 166 6.87 7.75 14.81
C ASP A 166 8.00 7.47 13.81
N TYR A 167 7.80 7.84 12.56
CA TYR A 167 8.75 7.60 11.47
C TYR A 167 10.03 8.43 11.57
N ILE A 168 10.02 9.60 12.22
CA ILE A 168 11.22 10.39 12.48
C ILE A 168 12.07 9.67 13.53
N LYS A 169 11.45 9.15 14.58
CA LYS A 169 12.13 8.35 15.60
C LYS A 169 12.71 7.06 15.04
N ALA A 170 12.02 6.41 14.08
CA ALA A 170 12.60 5.25 13.38
C ALA A 170 13.93 5.61 12.69
N ALA A 171 13.96 6.75 11.98
CA ALA A 171 15.18 7.26 11.36
C ALA A 171 16.26 7.63 12.39
N GLU A 172 15.90 8.25 13.51
CA GLU A 172 16.83 8.59 14.59
C GLU A 172 17.46 7.35 15.24
N ILE A 173 16.67 6.29 15.48
CA ILE A 173 17.14 5.00 16.01
C ILE A 173 18.24 4.42 15.11
N TYR A 174 18.04 4.43 13.80
CA TYR A 174 19.06 4.01 12.85
C TYR A 174 20.28 4.93 12.86
N ASN A 175 20.08 6.24 12.81
CA ASN A 175 21.16 7.22 12.76
C ASN A 175 22.05 7.19 14.02
N ALA A 176 21.46 6.86 15.18
CA ALA A 176 22.19 6.67 16.45
C ALA A 176 22.96 5.35 16.51
N ASN A 177 22.87 4.48 15.48
CA ASN A 177 23.44 3.13 15.50
C ASN A 177 23.00 2.31 16.73
N THR A 178 21.70 2.39 17.05
CA THR A 178 21.12 1.72 18.23
C THR A 178 21.31 0.21 18.13
N CYS A 179 21.82 -0.38 19.22
CA CYS A 179 21.99 -1.82 19.36
C CYS A 179 21.25 -2.30 20.61
N GLU A 180 20.71 -3.50 20.56
CA GLU A 180 19.93 -4.10 21.66
C GLU A 180 20.39 -5.54 21.93
N ASP A 181 20.42 -5.91 23.22
CA ASP A 181 20.62 -7.30 23.62
C ASP A 181 19.28 -8.06 23.52
N ARG A 182 19.21 -9.03 22.65
CA ARG A 182 18.00 -9.80 22.38
C ARG A 182 18.21 -11.28 22.64
N LYS A 183 17.17 -11.94 23.13
CA LYS A 183 17.16 -13.41 23.29
C LYS A 183 17.06 -14.06 21.92
N VAL A 184 17.92 -15.05 21.66
CA VAL A 184 17.93 -15.75 20.37
C VAL A 184 16.81 -16.78 20.31
N VAL A 185 16.10 -16.76 19.18
CA VAL A 185 15.03 -17.71 18.84
C VAL A 185 15.46 -18.50 17.59
N HIS A 186 15.17 -19.80 17.59
CA HIS A 186 15.29 -20.66 16.42
C HIS A 186 14.02 -21.52 16.30
N ASP A 187 13.38 -21.50 15.13
CA ASP A 187 12.10 -22.18 14.88
C ASP A 187 11.03 -21.91 15.97
N GLY A 188 10.92 -20.64 16.39
CA GLY A 188 9.94 -20.19 17.39
C GLY A 188 10.25 -20.58 18.83
N ARG A 189 11.45 -21.13 19.11
CA ARG A 189 11.87 -21.56 20.46
C ARG A 189 13.11 -20.78 20.92
N LEU A 190 13.10 -20.33 22.17
CA LEU A 190 14.26 -19.73 22.81
C LEU A 190 15.41 -20.73 22.90
N THR A 191 16.61 -20.31 22.46
CA THR A 191 17.83 -21.13 22.51
C THR A 191 18.55 -21.06 23.86
N GLY A 192 18.22 -20.08 24.70
CA GLY A 192 18.95 -19.74 25.93
C GLY A 192 20.07 -18.74 25.71
N GLU A 193 20.41 -18.40 24.47
CA GLU A 193 21.44 -17.44 24.12
C GLU A 193 20.89 -16.02 24.03
N SER A 194 21.75 -15.03 24.17
CA SER A 194 21.49 -13.61 23.87
C SER A 194 22.51 -13.10 22.87
N LYS A 195 22.06 -12.19 22.01
CA LYS A 195 22.90 -11.57 20.99
C LYS A 195 22.69 -10.05 21.00
N ASN A 196 23.79 -9.31 20.94
CA ASN A 196 23.74 -7.87 20.70
C ASN A 196 23.55 -7.63 19.20
N VAL A 197 22.46 -6.98 18.82
CA VAL A 197 22.09 -6.74 17.43
C VAL A 197 21.84 -5.26 17.21
N CYS A 198 22.43 -4.70 16.16
CA CYS A 198 22.29 -3.29 15.82
C CYS A 198 21.29 -3.09 14.69
N VAL A 199 20.54 -2.00 14.74
CA VAL A 199 19.59 -1.62 13.70
C VAL A 199 20.33 -1.37 12.39
N ASN A 200 19.93 -2.12 11.34
CA ASN A 200 20.49 -2.05 10.01
C ASN A 200 19.45 -1.86 8.90
N GLY A 201 18.21 -1.54 9.26
CA GLY A 201 17.16 -1.18 8.31
C GLY A 201 16.16 -0.23 8.95
N VAL A 202 15.38 0.45 8.11
CA VAL A 202 14.32 1.37 8.55
C VAL A 202 13.12 1.26 7.64
N VAL A 203 11.92 1.22 8.23
CA VAL A 203 10.68 1.51 7.53
C VAL A 203 10.28 2.92 7.87
N THR A 204 10.11 3.77 6.86
CA THR A 204 9.86 5.19 7.07
C THR A 204 9.27 5.85 5.82
N TRP A 205 8.79 7.07 5.97
CA TRP A 205 8.37 7.95 4.90
C TRP A 205 9.07 9.32 5.00
N THR A 206 8.83 10.22 4.05
CA THR A 206 9.46 11.55 4.02
C THR A 206 8.87 12.47 5.10
N PRO A 207 9.68 13.11 6.00
CA PRO A 207 11.13 13.34 5.86
C PRO A 207 12.06 12.32 6.54
N GLY A 208 11.56 11.22 7.09
CA GLY A 208 12.40 10.23 7.76
C GLY A 208 13.47 9.61 6.83
N ASP A 209 13.12 9.30 5.56
CA ASP A 209 14.05 8.82 4.55
C ASP A 209 15.19 9.83 4.26
N VAL A 210 14.85 11.13 4.21
CA VAL A 210 15.82 12.22 4.07
C VAL A 210 16.75 12.27 5.29
N ASN A 211 16.19 12.11 6.49
CA ASN A 211 16.98 12.08 7.73
C ASN A 211 17.93 10.88 7.77
N VAL A 212 17.53 9.70 7.27
CA VAL A 212 18.42 8.54 7.14
C VAL A 212 19.56 8.84 6.17
N ALA A 213 19.26 9.34 4.97
CA ALA A 213 20.24 9.60 3.93
C ALA A 213 21.29 10.64 4.36
N HIS A 214 20.87 11.74 4.98
CA HIS A 214 21.75 12.82 5.38
C HIS A 214 22.35 12.66 6.79
N GLY A 215 21.77 11.76 7.61
CA GLY A 215 22.27 11.45 8.95
C GLY A 215 23.44 10.49 8.92
N ARG A 216 23.17 9.19 9.02
CA ARG A 216 24.18 8.12 8.96
C ARG A 216 24.48 7.69 7.52
N GLY A 217 23.48 7.63 6.63
CA GLY A 217 23.59 7.06 5.29
C GLY A 217 23.77 5.54 5.30
N GLY A 218 24.17 4.97 4.17
CA GLY A 218 24.48 3.54 4.04
C GLY A 218 23.27 2.66 3.72
N LEU A 219 22.04 3.21 3.73
CA LEU A 219 20.83 2.49 3.33
C LEU A 219 20.35 2.99 1.98
N VAL A 220 19.80 2.07 1.19
CA VAL A 220 19.11 2.37 -0.06
C VAL A 220 17.64 1.95 0.02
N SER A 221 16.80 2.47 -0.87
CA SER A 221 15.42 2.00 -0.98
C SER A 221 15.41 0.56 -1.52
N ILE A 222 14.98 -0.37 -0.70
CA ILE A 222 14.83 -1.79 -1.06
C ILE A 222 13.54 -1.99 -1.86
N VAL A 223 12.46 -1.47 -1.33
CA VAL A 223 11.13 -1.40 -1.95
C VAL A 223 10.40 -0.18 -1.42
N SER A 224 9.55 0.40 -2.25
CA SER A 224 8.76 1.57 -1.88
C SER A 224 7.36 1.51 -2.51
N SER A 225 6.52 2.44 -2.13
CA SER A 225 5.23 2.72 -2.76
C SER A 225 5.33 3.07 -4.26
N LYS A 226 6.53 3.30 -4.80
CA LYS A 226 6.78 3.43 -6.23
C LYS A 226 6.57 2.10 -6.96
N GLN A 227 7.10 1.00 -6.42
CA GLN A 227 6.94 -0.35 -6.95
C GLN A 227 5.57 -0.93 -6.63
N TYR A 228 5.15 -0.82 -5.38
CA TYR A 228 3.82 -1.22 -4.91
C TYR A 228 2.80 -0.08 -5.10
N ARG A 229 2.69 0.35 -6.36
CA ARG A 229 2.02 1.57 -6.79
C ARG A 229 0.57 1.72 -6.31
N SER A 230 -0.15 0.63 -6.11
CA SER A 230 -1.55 0.66 -5.66
C SER A 230 -1.72 0.35 -4.17
N GLN A 231 -0.60 0.20 -3.42
CA GLN A 231 -0.67 -0.15 -2.00
C GLN A 231 -1.22 0.98 -1.13
N MET A 232 -0.74 2.20 -1.33
CA MET A 232 -0.96 3.32 -0.42
C MET A 232 -1.74 4.47 -1.05
N PRO A 233 -3.04 4.28 -1.39
CA PRO A 233 -3.91 5.42 -1.65
C PRO A 233 -4.18 6.15 -0.33
N ASP A 234 -4.07 7.46 -0.33
CA ASP A 234 -4.53 8.30 0.77
C ASP A 234 -6.05 8.43 0.67
N VAL A 235 -6.78 7.82 1.62
CA VAL A 235 -8.24 7.75 1.59
C VAL A 235 -8.88 8.67 2.62
N ILE A 236 -10.01 9.28 2.24
CA ILE A 236 -10.83 10.10 3.11
C ILE A 236 -11.87 9.21 3.78
N ILE A 237 -11.83 9.15 5.09
CA ILE A 237 -12.79 8.43 5.93
C ILE A 237 -13.66 9.42 6.66
N GLY A 238 -14.97 9.33 6.51
CA GLY A 238 -15.95 10.19 7.17
C GLY A 238 -17.06 9.40 7.87
N ILE A 239 -17.77 10.07 8.77
CA ILE A 239 -18.90 9.50 9.50
C ILE A 239 -20.11 9.44 8.57
N LYS A 240 -20.70 8.25 8.39
CA LYS A 240 -21.82 8.01 7.46
C LYS A 240 -23.00 8.98 7.67
N LYS A 241 -23.43 9.16 8.91
CA LYS A 241 -24.56 10.08 9.24
C LYS A 241 -24.24 11.51 8.80
N PHE A 242 -23.05 12.02 9.14
CA PHE A 242 -22.63 13.35 8.72
C PHE A 242 -22.58 13.48 7.19
N ASN A 243 -22.00 12.50 6.52
CA ASN A 243 -21.91 12.50 5.06
C ASN A 243 -23.28 12.54 4.38
N GLN A 244 -24.27 11.85 4.95
CA GLN A 244 -25.65 11.84 4.44
C GLN A 244 -26.38 13.18 4.66
N ASP A 245 -26.23 13.74 5.85
CA ASP A 245 -26.88 15.01 6.22
C ASP A 245 -26.27 16.20 5.47
N HIS A 246 -24.97 16.15 5.13
CA HIS A 246 -24.21 17.19 4.44
C HIS A 246 -23.77 16.80 3.03
N ARG A 247 -24.56 15.96 2.35
CA ARG A 247 -24.18 15.30 1.09
C ARG A 247 -23.62 16.27 0.04
N ASN A 248 -24.25 17.40 -0.17
CA ASN A 248 -23.81 18.38 -1.18
C ASN A 248 -22.47 19.02 -0.84
N GLU A 249 -22.25 19.33 0.44
CA GLU A 249 -20.99 19.89 0.92
C GLU A 249 -19.85 18.88 0.79
N VAL A 250 -20.11 17.62 1.15
CA VAL A 250 -19.14 16.50 1.00
C VAL A 250 -18.76 16.27 -0.46
N GLN A 251 -19.75 16.27 -1.36
CA GLN A 251 -19.48 16.15 -2.80
C GLN A 251 -18.73 17.37 -3.34
N GLY A 252 -19.04 18.58 -2.84
CA GLY A 252 -18.32 19.81 -3.17
C GLY A 252 -16.85 19.76 -2.72
N MET A 253 -16.59 19.26 -1.52
CA MET A 253 -15.24 19.03 -1.00
C MET A 253 -14.43 18.08 -1.89
N LEU A 254 -15.02 16.98 -2.32
CA LEU A 254 -14.36 16.04 -3.24
C LEU A 254 -14.14 16.68 -4.62
N ALA A 255 -15.15 17.40 -5.17
CA ALA A 255 -15.03 18.09 -6.46
C ALA A 255 -13.88 19.12 -6.43
N ALA A 256 -13.79 19.92 -5.36
CA ALA A 256 -12.70 20.88 -5.15
C ALA A 256 -11.32 20.19 -5.13
N SER A 257 -11.23 19.03 -4.44
CA SER A 257 -10.01 18.23 -4.37
C SER A 257 -9.62 17.66 -5.74
N PHE A 258 -10.59 17.19 -6.53
CA PHE A 258 -10.35 16.64 -7.87
C PHE A 258 -9.94 17.74 -8.86
N GLU A 259 -10.59 18.89 -8.85
CA GLU A 259 -10.19 20.05 -9.66
C GLU A 259 -8.78 20.54 -9.28
N ALA A 260 -8.45 20.56 -7.99
CA ALA A 260 -7.12 20.87 -7.51
C ALA A 260 -6.08 19.88 -8.06
N ALA A 261 -6.38 18.59 -8.03
CA ALA A 261 -5.48 17.57 -8.57
C ALA A 261 -5.23 17.76 -10.07
N ASP A 262 -6.25 18.11 -10.85
CA ASP A 262 -6.08 18.43 -12.28
C ASP A 262 -5.16 19.63 -12.49
N GLN A 263 -5.31 20.68 -11.68
CA GLN A 263 -4.43 21.86 -11.76
C GLN A 263 -2.99 21.50 -11.38
N LEU A 264 -2.78 20.69 -10.34
CA LEU A 264 -1.46 20.26 -9.89
C LEU A 264 -0.75 19.36 -10.92
N LYS A 265 -1.50 18.54 -11.65
CA LYS A 265 -0.97 17.72 -12.74
C LYS A 265 -0.61 18.55 -13.98
N ALA A 266 -1.40 19.58 -14.26
CA ALA A 266 -1.26 20.37 -15.48
C ALA A 266 -0.27 21.53 -15.38
N TYR A 267 -0.14 22.15 -14.19
CA TYR A 267 0.57 23.42 -14.03
C TYR A 267 1.66 23.37 -12.96
N PRO A 268 2.95 23.50 -13.34
CA PRO A 268 4.06 23.52 -12.38
C PRO A 268 3.93 24.62 -11.32
N GLU A 269 3.36 25.77 -11.66
CA GLU A 269 3.16 26.88 -10.71
C GLU A 269 2.08 26.55 -9.65
N ALA A 270 1.08 25.75 -10.01
CA ALA A 270 0.11 25.23 -9.03
C ALA A 270 0.80 24.32 -8.02
N LEU A 271 1.70 23.46 -8.47
CA LEU A 271 2.48 22.56 -7.61
C LEU A 271 3.40 23.36 -6.66
N LYS A 272 4.09 24.39 -7.14
CA LYS A 272 4.89 25.28 -6.28
C LYS A 272 4.02 25.98 -5.21
N ARG A 273 2.84 26.44 -5.62
CA ARG A 273 1.89 27.07 -4.70
C ARG A 273 1.41 26.07 -3.65
N ALA A 274 1.07 24.85 -4.06
CA ALA A 274 0.69 23.77 -3.14
C ALA A 274 1.78 23.48 -2.10
N ALA A 275 3.03 23.36 -2.55
CA ALA A 275 4.18 23.15 -1.69
C ALA A 275 4.38 24.30 -0.68
N ALA A 276 4.23 25.56 -1.12
CA ALA A 276 4.33 26.71 -0.24
C ALA A 276 3.17 26.77 0.81
N ILE A 277 1.96 26.33 0.43
CA ILE A 277 0.83 26.23 1.36
C ILE A 277 1.07 25.09 2.35
N SER A 278 1.59 23.94 1.89
CA SER A 278 1.92 22.80 2.75
C SER A 278 2.92 23.16 3.84
N ALA A 279 3.99 23.89 3.50
CA ALA A 279 4.97 24.38 4.48
C ALA A 279 4.30 25.22 5.60
N LYS A 280 3.29 26.00 5.27
CA LYS A 280 2.53 26.80 6.25
C LYS A 280 1.57 25.95 7.08
N VAL A 281 0.85 25.02 6.44
CA VAL A 281 -0.13 24.14 7.12
C VAL A 281 0.57 23.20 8.09
N TYR A 282 1.68 22.61 7.64
CA TYR A 282 2.49 21.70 8.49
C TYR A 282 3.38 22.47 9.48
N ASN A 283 3.59 23.76 9.26
CA ASN A 283 4.53 24.59 10.02
C ASN A 283 5.94 23.97 10.06
N GLU A 284 6.36 23.44 8.94
CA GLU A 284 7.61 22.68 8.81
C GLU A 284 8.29 22.98 7.48
N GLN A 285 9.62 23.21 7.51
CA GLN A 285 10.46 23.44 6.35
C GLN A 285 10.01 24.66 5.51
N ASN A 286 10.21 24.61 4.21
CA ASN A 286 9.79 25.64 3.26
C ASN A 286 9.20 25.04 1.98
N GLY A 287 8.65 25.88 1.10
CA GLY A 287 8.00 25.44 -0.11
C GLY A 287 8.93 24.68 -1.08
N ASP A 288 10.21 25.07 -1.17
CA ASP A 288 11.17 24.39 -2.07
C ASP A 288 11.48 22.98 -1.57
N TYR A 289 11.57 22.80 -0.26
CA TYR A 289 11.69 21.48 0.36
C TYR A 289 10.52 20.58 -0.01
N TRP A 290 9.29 21.03 0.24
CA TRP A 290 8.09 20.25 -0.06
C TRP A 290 7.93 19.99 -1.56
N LEU A 291 8.24 20.97 -2.43
CA LEU A 291 8.21 20.78 -3.88
C LEU A 291 9.16 19.66 -4.33
N LYS A 292 10.40 19.69 -3.84
CA LYS A 292 11.43 18.70 -4.16
C LYS A 292 11.01 17.29 -3.82
N TYR A 293 10.51 17.10 -2.60
CA TYR A 293 10.15 15.77 -2.11
C TYR A 293 8.75 15.30 -2.55
N TYR A 294 7.84 16.20 -2.86
CA TYR A 294 6.61 15.82 -3.54
C TYR A 294 6.85 15.26 -4.94
N GLN A 295 7.80 15.82 -5.67
CA GLN A 295 8.18 15.31 -6.99
C GLN A 295 9.01 14.03 -6.91
N GLY A 296 9.66 13.79 -5.78
CA GLY A 296 10.67 12.77 -5.62
C GLY A 296 12.01 13.17 -6.24
N THR A 297 13.10 12.73 -5.65
CA THR A 297 14.45 13.08 -6.06
C THR A 297 15.42 11.91 -5.88
N ARG A 298 16.56 11.95 -6.56
CA ARG A 298 17.70 11.06 -6.32
C ARG A 298 18.87 11.86 -5.80
N GLU A 299 19.38 11.49 -4.66
CA GLU A 299 20.48 12.18 -4.00
C GLU A 299 21.55 11.19 -3.52
N GLN A 300 22.77 11.66 -3.41
CA GLN A 300 23.79 10.91 -2.70
C GLN A 300 23.57 11.02 -1.19
N ASP A 301 23.56 9.88 -0.52
CA ASP A 301 23.57 9.84 0.93
C ASP A 301 24.95 10.20 1.48
N LYS A 302 25.09 10.24 2.81
CA LYS A 302 26.34 10.57 3.50
C LYS A 302 27.49 9.60 3.19
N THR A 303 27.21 8.39 2.68
CA THR A 303 28.21 7.37 2.31
C THR A 303 28.49 7.31 0.83
N GLY A 304 27.78 8.11 0.01
CA GLY A 304 27.93 8.18 -1.45
C GLY A 304 26.98 7.27 -2.24
N ASN A 305 26.07 6.54 -1.58
CA ASN A 305 25.05 5.77 -2.27
C ASN A 305 23.99 6.70 -2.86
N MET A 306 23.51 6.37 -4.08
CA MET A 306 22.35 7.04 -4.66
C MET A 306 21.05 6.51 -4.03
N VAL A 307 20.27 7.39 -3.42
CA VAL A 307 19.01 7.08 -2.74
C VAL A 307 17.86 7.81 -3.38
N GLU A 308 16.73 7.12 -3.60
CA GLU A 308 15.47 7.75 -3.99
C GLU A 308 14.73 8.23 -2.75
N LEU A 309 14.35 9.52 -2.74
CA LEU A 309 13.72 10.22 -1.63
C LEU A 309 12.42 10.89 -2.09
N GLY A 310 11.40 10.84 -1.26
CA GLY A 310 10.10 11.43 -1.54
C GLY A 310 9.33 10.71 -2.65
N GLY A 311 8.37 11.41 -3.20
CA GLY A 311 7.49 11.01 -4.31
C GLY A 311 6.04 10.84 -3.89
N SER A 312 5.18 11.77 -4.35
CA SER A 312 3.72 11.75 -4.13
C SER A 312 2.98 11.91 -5.45
N ALA A 313 1.76 11.44 -5.50
CA ALA A 313 0.83 11.74 -6.59
C ALA A 313 -0.52 12.20 -6.02
N VAL A 314 -1.17 13.10 -6.74
CA VAL A 314 -2.51 13.59 -6.41
C VAL A 314 -3.56 12.83 -7.21
N ASN A 315 -4.71 12.55 -6.60
CA ASN A 315 -5.82 11.85 -7.23
C ASN A 315 -6.90 12.85 -7.68
N ASN A 316 -7.14 12.89 -8.98
CA ASN A 316 -8.30 13.55 -9.56
C ASN A 316 -9.50 12.60 -9.63
N LEU A 317 -10.57 12.99 -10.32
CA LEU A 317 -11.74 12.13 -10.53
C LEU A 317 -11.38 10.82 -11.24
N ASN A 318 -10.60 10.87 -12.32
CA ASN A 318 -10.25 9.67 -13.10
C ASN A 318 -9.40 8.68 -12.29
N ASP A 319 -8.49 9.17 -11.44
CA ASP A 319 -7.73 8.34 -10.51
C ASP A 319 -8.66 7.67 -9.48
N ASN A 320 -9.65 8.39 -8.96
CA ASN A 320 -10.65 7.82 -8.03
C ASN A 320 -11.53 6.77 -8.71
N LEU A 321 -11.99 7.03 -9.95
CA LEU A 321 -12.76 6.06 -10.73
C LEU A 321 -11.95 4.77 -10.98
N LEU A 322 -10.65 4.90 -11.26
CA LEU A 322 -9.75 3.76 -11.42
C LEU A 322 -9.51 3.03 -10.10
N LEU A 323 -9.21 3.77 -9.01
CA LEU A 323 -8.94 3.21 -7.69
C LEU A 323 -10.08 2.34 -7.18
N PHE A 324 -11.31 2.84 -7.30
CA PHE A 324 -12.50 2.16 -6.78
C PHE A 324 -13.15 1.20 -7.79
N GLY A 325 -12.54 0.98 -8.97
CA GLY A 325 -13.04 0.06 -10.00
C GLY A 325 -14.35 0.52 -10.64
N LEU A 326 -14.55 1.83 -10.76
CA LEU A 326 -15.75 2.45 -11.36
C LEU A 326 -15.61 2.65 -12.87
N GLN A 327 -14.41 2.47 -13.43
CA GLN A 327 -14.17 2.45 -14.87
C GLN A 327 -14.36 1.04 -15.44
N PRO A 328 -14.88 0.90 -16.68
CA PRO A 328 -14.99 -0.40 -17.33
C PRO A 328 -13.63 -1.13 -17.40
N GLY A 329 -13.60 -2.38 -16.98
CA GLY A 329 -12.39 -3.20 -17.02
C GLY A 329 -11.33 -2.88 -15.95
N ALA A 330 -11.60 -1.95 -15.05
CA ALA A 330 -10.72 -1.67 -13.91
C ALA A 330 -10.98 -2.63 -12.74
N ASN A 331 -9.91 -3.01 -12.05
CA ASN A 331 -10.00 -3.64 -10.75
C ASN A 331 -10.32 -2.58 -9.68
N ASN A 332 -11.09 -2.95 -8.66
CA ASN A 332 -11.17 -2.13 -7.45
C ASN A 332 -9.86 -2.32 -6.65
N ASN A 333 -8.89 -1.42 -6.88
CA ASN A 333 -7.56 -1.49 -6.28
C ASN A 333 -7.62 -1.23 -4.76
N PHE A 334 -8.52 -0.36 -4.31
CA PHE A 334 -8.74 -0.15 -2.87
C PHE A 334 -9.18 -1.44 -2.18
N ARG A 335 -10.14 -2.18 -2.78
CA ARG A 335 -10.56 -3.48 -2.25
C ARG A 335 -9.39 -4.48 -2.20
N SER A 336 -8.56 -4.54 -3.24
CA SER A 336 -7.41 -5.45 -3.26
C SER A 336 -6.42 -5.10 -2.13
N THR A 337 -6.07 -3.83 -1.98
CA THR A 337 -5.23 -3.32 -0.88
C THR A 337 -5.84 -3.66 0.49
N TYR A 338 -7.10 -3.29 0.70
CA TYR A 338 -7.82 -3.56 1.94
C TYR A 338 -7.82 -5.05 2.32
N THR A 339 -8.06 -5.92 1.34
CA THR A 339 -8.13 -7.37 1.57
C THR A 339 -6.76 -7.97 1.87
N VAL A 340 -5.75 -7.63 1.06
CA VAL A 340 -4.40 -8.20 1.22
C VAL A 340 -3.79 -7.77 2.55
N PHE A 341 -3.85 -6.48 2.88
CA PHE A 341 -3.24 -5.97 4.12
C PHE A 341 -4.08 -6.30 5.36
N GLY A 342 -5.40 -6.37 5.22
CA GLY A 342 -6.27 -6.91 6.27
C GLY A 342 -5.93 -8.35 6.61
N ASN A 343 -5.66 -9.20 5.61
CA ASN A 343 -5.21 -10.58 5.82
C ASN A 343 -3.82 -10.64 6.47
N ILE A 344 -2.86 -9.82 6.02
CA ILE A 344 -1.53 -9.73 6.62
C ILE A 344 -1.65 -9.33 8.09
N ALA A 345 -2.39 -8.27 8.41
CA ALA A 345 -2.60 -7.81 9.77
C ALA A 345 -3.23 -8.88 10.66
N THR A 346 -4.27 -9.56 10.18
CA THR A 346 -4.94 -10.64 10.92
C THR A 346 -4.02 -11.83 11.19
N GLN A 347 -3.11 -12.15 10.26
CA GLN A 347 -2.13 -13.22 10.45
C GLN A 347 -1.01 -12.83 11.42
N GLN A 348 -0.58 -11.58 11.40
CA GLN A 348 0.52 -11.09 12.23
C GLN A 348 0.08 -10.74 13.65
N TYR A 349 -1.15 -10.23 13.81
CA TYR A 349 -1.68 -9.74 15.09
C TYR A 349 -3.11 -10.27 15.35
N PRO A 350 -3.31 -11.59 15.39
CA PRO A 350 -4.64 -12.16 15.55
C PRO A 350 -5.33 -11.73 16.86
N GLU A 351 -4.54 -11.32 17.87
CA GLU A 351 -5.05 -10.81 19.14
C GLU A 351 -5.81 -9.48 19.02
N LEU A 352 -5.51 -8.66 18.00
CA LEU A 352 -6.18 -7.37 17.78
C LEU A 352 -7.54 -7.53 17.10
N PHE A 353 -7.79 -8.66 16.42
CA PHE A 353 -8.98 -8.90 15.61
C PHE A 353 -9.92 -9.95 16.20
N LYS A 354 -10.00 -10.01 17.53
CA LYS A 354 -10.91 -10.91 18.25
C LYS A 354 -12.30 -10.29 18.40
N ASP A 355 -13.30 -11.15 18.48
CA ASP A 355 -14.70 -10.81 18.80
C ASP A 355 -15.29 -9.73 17.88
N ALA A 356 -15.61 -8.56 18.44
CA ALA A 356 -16.21 -7.44 17.72
C ALA A 356 -15.22 -6.65 16.82
N ASN A 357 -13.91 -6.81 17.05
CA ASN A 357 -12.87 -6.04 16.36
C ASN A 357 -12.41 -6.71 15.05
N LYS A 358 -13.27 -7.46 14.38
CA LYS A 358 -12.96 -8.03 13.07
C LYS A 358 -12.90 -6.93 12.03
N ILE A 359 -12.01 -7.12 11.05
CA ILE A 359 -11.96 -6.25 9.87
C ILE A 359 -13.30 -6.36 9.13
N PRO A 360 -14.04 -5.26 8.95
CA PRO A 360 -15.35 -5.29 8.29
C PRO A 360 -15.26 -5.69 6.82
N ASP A 361 -16.37 -6.15 6.23
CA ASP A 361 -16.44 -6.31 4.76
C ASP A 361 -16.29 -4.94 4.08
N VAL A 362 -15.54 -4.91 2.98
CA VAL A 362 -15.31 -3.67 2.21
C VAL A 362 -16.59 -2.98 1.76
N LYS A 363 -17.67 -3.75 1.53
CA LYS A 363 -18.98 -3.21 1.14
C LYS A 363 -19.64 -2.39 2.26
N GLU A 364 -19.28 -2.64 3.50
CA GLU A 364 -19.80 -1.88 4.64
C GLU A 364 -19.10 -0.53 4.76
N ILE A 365 -17.80 -0.49 4.42
CA ILE A 365 -16.94 0.67 4.71
C ILE A 365 -16.62 1.53 3.48
N LEU A 366 -17.10 1.20 2.29
CA LEU A 366 -16.85 1.95 1.08
C LEU A 366 -18.15 2.49 0.48
N ASP A 367 -18.28 3.82 0.39
CA ASP A 367 -19.37 4.49 -0.30
C ASP A 367 -18.86 5.38 -1.45
N THR A 368 -18.83 4.81 -2.66
CA THR A 368 -18.38 5.50 -3.87
C THR A 368 -19.40 6.47 -4.46
N SER A 369 -20.61 6.55 -3.91
CA SER A 369 -21.66 7.46 -4.40
C SER A 369 -21.28 8.94 -4.25
N TYR A 370 -20.37 9.27 -3.33
CA TYR A 370 -19.83 10.61 -3.17
C TYR A 370 -18.87 10.99 -4.28
N VAL A 371 -18.02 10.05 -4.74
CA VAL A 371 -17.14 10.25 -5.91
C VAL A 371 -17.98 10.48 -7.17
N LEU A 372 -19.02 9.66 -7.38
CA LEU A 372 -19.92 9.79 -8.52
C LEU A 372 -20.74 11.10 -8.44
N GLY A 373 -21.17 11.51 -7.25
CA GLY A 373 -21.86 12.78 -7.06
C GLY A 373 -20.95 13.99 -7.32
N ALA A 374 -19.72 13.95 -6.84
CA ALA A 374 -18.73 15.00 -7.10
C ALA A 374 -18.44 15.16 -8.61
N SER A 375 -18.48 14.07 -9.39
CA SER A 375 -18.26 14.12 -10.85
C SER A 375 -19.26 15.05 -11.56
N SER A 376 -20.50 15.13 -11.08
CA SER A 376 -21.53 16.00 -11.65
C SER A 376 -21.32 17.50 -11.36
N MET A 377 -20.44 17.84 -10.42
CA MET A 377 -20.10 19.22 -10.06
C MET A 377 -18.90 19.75 -10.84
N LEU A 378 -18.21 18.89 -11.60
CA LEU A 378 -17.07 19.27 -12.41
C LEU A 378 -17.52 19.67 -13.82
N SER A 379 -17.00 20.78 -14.33
CA SER A 379 -17.37 21.33 -15.63
C SER A 379 -16.62 20.72 -16.80
N GLN A 380 -15.56 19.95 -16.56
CA GLN A 380 -14.70 19.34 -17.56
C GLN A 380 -14.27 17.94 -17.11
N SER A 381 -14.00 17.05 -18.09
CA SER A 381 -13.26 15.82 -17.84
C SER A 381 -11.83 16.20 -17.44
N GLY A 382 -11.39 15.78 -16.25
CA GLY A 382 -10.04 16.03 -15.76
C GLY A 382 -8.97 15.30 -16.57
N ALA A 383 -7.71 15.48 -16.15
CA ALA A 383 -6.57 14.74 -16.68
C ALA A 383 -6.80 13.22 -16.59
N GLU A 384 -6.19 12.46 -17.49
CA GLU A 384 -6.25 10.99 -17.44
C GLU A 384 -5.72 10.47 -16.11
N ALA A 385 -6.20 9.28 -15.72
CA ALA A 385 -5.72 8.59 -14.54
C ALA A 385 -4.22 8.28 -14.65
N ASP A 386 -3.52 8.39 -13.52
CA ASP A 386 -2.10 8.07 -13.43
C ASP A 386 -1.89 6.55 -13.42
N VAL A 387 -1.62 5.96 -14.60
CA VAL A 387 -1.37 4.54 -14.78
C VAL A 387 0.10 4.26 -15.11
N ALA A 388 0.60 3.10 -14.67
CA ALA A 388 1.93 2.67 -15.06
C ALA A 388 1.98 2.28 -16.55
N SER A 389 3.02 2.71 -17.24
CA SER A 389 3.28 2.32 -18.63
C SER A 389 4.29 1.18 -18.71
N PHE A 390 4.03 0.20 -19.57
CA PHE A 390 4.90 -0.95 -19.80
C PHE A 390 5.33 -1.00 -21.25
N THR A 391 6.63 -1.18 -21.49
CA THR A 391 7.17 -1.37 -22.85
C THR A 391 7.20 -2.86 -23.20
N SER A 392 6.76 -3.22 -24.39
CA SER A 392 6.67 -4.61 -24.85
C SER A 392 8.03 -5.28 -25.06
N SER A 393 9.07 -4.50 -25.29
CA SER A 393 10.44 -4.99 -25.56
C SER A 393 11.43 -4.44 -24.53
N GLY A 394 12.40 -5.26 -24.14
CA GLY A 394 13.56 -4.84 -23.40
C GLY A 394 13.64 -5.36 -21.96
N ASP A 395 14.58 -4.79 -21.24
CA ASP A 395 14.87 -5.08 -19.85
C ASP A 395 13.68 -4.75 -18.94
N THR A 396 13.28 -5.69 -18.11
CA THR A 396 12.22 -5.54 -17.11
C THR A 396 12.71 -4.92 -15.81
N GLY A 397 14.01 -4.63 -15.71
CA GLY A 397 14.62 -4.04 -14.51
C GLY A 397 15.00 -5.05 -13.44
N THR A 398 15.20 -4.54 -12.22
CA THR A 398 15.62 -5.35 -11.07
C THR A 398 14.45 -6.20 -10.54
N VAL A 399 14.75 -7.43 -10.12
CA VAL A 399 13.76 -8.29 -9.46
C VAL A 399 13.47 -7.73 -8.06
N VAL A 400 12.20 -7.43 -7.82
CA VAL A 400 11.69 -6.94 -6.53
C VAL A 400 11.18 -8.10 -5.68
N SER A 401 10.52 -9.07 -6.33
CA SER A 401 10.03 -10.25 -5.64
C SER A 401 9.98 -11.47 -6.54
N LYS A 402 10.09 -12.64 -5.90
CA LYS A 402 9.98 -13.92 -6.55
C LYS A 402 9.17 -14.87 -5.68
N ARG A 403 8.00 -15.28 -6.17
CA ARG A 403 7.10 -16.16 -5.42
C ARG A 403 6.60 -17.33 -6.25
N ASP A 404 6.67 -18.52 -5.68
CA ASP A 404 6.06 -19.72 -6.23
C ASP A 404 4.57 -19.79 -5.84
N TRP A 405 3.70 -19.78 -6.84
CA TRP A 405 2.28 -19.97 -6.65
C TRP A 405 1.86 -21.36 -7.08
N SER A 406 1.38 -22.14 -6.14
CA SER A 406 0.79 -23.45 -6.41
C SER A 406 -0.63 -23.25 -6.95
N ILE A 407 -0.74 -23.15 -8.28
CA ILE A 407 -2.00 -22.98 -8.97
C ILE A 407 -2.45 -24.36 -9.46
N GLU A 408 -3.64 -24.79 -9.02
CA GLU A 408 -4.16 -26.09 -9.42
C GLU A 408 -4.82 -26.05 -10.79
N PHE A 409 -4.38 -26.95 -11.65
CA PHE A 409 -4.94 -27.19 -12.98
C PHE A 409 -5.53 -28.59 -13.09
N ASP A 410 -6.50 -28.77 -13.96
CA ASP A 410 -6.97 -30.10 -14.34
C ASP A 410 -5.80 -30.94 -14.85
N THR A 411 -5.87 -32.26 -14.60
CA THR A 411 -4.79 -33.19 -14.97
C THR A 411 -4.50 -33.14 -16.48
N GLY A 412 -3.25 -32.84 -16.83
CA GLY A 412 -2.80 -32.73 -18.22
C GLY A 412 -3.35 -31.52 -18.99
N LYS A 413 -4.04 -30.58 -18.33
CA LYS A 413 -4.65 -29.43 -18.97
C LYS A 413 -4.09 -28.11 -18.41
N ALA A 414 -4.47 -26.98 -19.06
CA ALA A 414 -4.23 -25.62 -18.62
C ALA A 414 -5.52 -24.94 -18.09
N SER A 415 -6.62 -25.70 -17.92
CA SER A 415 -7.82 -25.23 -17.24
C SER A 415 -7.64 -25.29 -15.73
N PHE A 416 -8.08 -24.25 -15.01
CA PHE A 416 -8.02 -24.21 -13.55
C PHE A 416 -9.06 -25.14 -12.94
N THR A 417 -8.72 -25.79 -11.83
CA THR A 417 -9.70 -26.36 -10.91
C THR A 417 -10.46 -25.25 -10.17
N ALA A 418 -11.53 -25.59 -9.44
CA ALA A 418 -12.23 -24.60 -8.61
C ALA A 418 -11.31 -23.96 -7.56
N ASP A 419 -10.38 -24.73 -6.98
CA ASP A 419 -9.38 -24.24 -6.02
C ASP A 419 -8.33 -23.39 -6.73
N GLY A 420 -7.90 -23.80 -7.91
CA GLY A 420 -7.01 -23.00 -8.76
C GLY A 420 -7.63 -21.65 -9.12
N GLU A 421 -8.93 -21.60 -9.45
CA GLU A 421 -9.59 -20.32 -9.73
C GLU A 421 -9.70 -19.44 -8.48
N ARG A 422 -10.00 -19.98 -7.30
CA ARG A 422 -9.95 -19.21 -6.04
C ARG A 422 -8.58 -18.60 -5.82
N LYS A 423 -7.53 -19.38 -6.05
CA LYS A 423 -6.14 -18.91 -5.94
C LYS A 423 -5.81 -17.79 -6.93
N MET A 424 -6.38 -17.82 -8.12
CA MET A 424 -6.22 -16.75 -9.11
C MET A 424 -6.81 -15.41 -8.65
N TYR A 425 -7.88 -15.38 -7.84
CA TYR A 425 -8.38 -14.14 -7.25
C TYR A 425 -7.40 -13.56 -6.22
N GLU A 426 -6.77 -14.39 -5.39
CA GLU A 426 -5.72 -13.95 -4.47
C GLU A 426 -4.53 -13.35 -5.24
N ILE A 427 -4.07 -14.06 -6.29
CA ILE A 427 -2.98 -13.61 -7.17
C ILE A 427 -3.34 -12.27 -7.83
N LYS A 428 -4.56 -12.12 -8.32
CA LYS A 428 -5.02 -10.87 -8.94
C LYS A 428 -4.92 -9.70 -7.98
N ASP A 429 -5.40 -9.86 -6.74
CA ASP A 429 -5.36 -8.80 -5.74
C ASP A 429 -3.93 -8.47 -5.33
N ASP A 430 -3.08 -9.49 -5.18
CA ASP A 430 -1.65 -9.34 -4.87
C ASP A 430 -0.89 -8.60 -5.97
N LEU A 431 -1.11 -8.96 -7.25
CA LEU A 431 -0.48 -8.32 -8.39
C LEU A 431 -1.04 -6.91 -8.68
N ALA A 432 -2.29 -6.63 -8.30
CA ALA A 432 -2.88 -5.30 -8.43
C ALA A 432 -2.15 -4.26 -7.55
N ILE A 433 -1.66 -4.67 -6.39
CA ILE A 433 -0.85 -3.83 -5.47
C ILE A 433 0.47 -3.44 -6.13
N ALA A 434 1.14 -4.39 -6.78
CA ALA A 434 2.41 -4.22 -7.46
C ALA A 434 2.24 -3.56 -8.85
N GLY A 435 1.41 -2.52 -8.94
CA GLY A 435 0.91 -1.94 -10.18
C GLY A 435 1.96 -1.33 -11.11
N ALA A 436 3.20 -1.09 -10.65
CA ALA A 436 4.29 -0.57 -11.49
C ALA A 436 5.29 -1.66 -11.95
N LEU A 437 5.10 -2.91 -11.53
CA LEU A 437 6.03 -4.00 -11.82
C LEU A 437 5.58 -4.85 -13.01
N PHE A 438 6.55 -5.28 -13.81
CA PHE A 438 6.36 -6.33 -14.80
C PHE A 438 6.07 -7.66 -14.10
N VAL A 439 5.31 -8.51 -14.76
CA VAL A 439 4.93 -9.84 -14.28
C VAL A 439 5.55 -10.89 -15.20
N THR A 440 6.56 -11.59 -14.73
CA THR A 440 7.11 -12.74 -15.45
C THR A 440 6.49 -14.02 -14.91
N LEU A 441 5.89 -14.81 -15.80
CA LEU A 441 5.22 -16.06 -15.51
C LEU A 441 6.05 -17.22 -16.02
N ASN A 442 6.63 -17.99 -15.10
CA ASN A 442 7.45 -19.15 -15.41
C ASN A 442 6.63 -20.43 -15.18
N GLY A 443 6.33 -21.14 -16.26
CA GLY A 443 5.57 -22.40 -16.20
C GLY A 443 6.49 -23.60 -15.93
N HIS A 444 6.05 -24.48 -15.02
CA HIS A 444 6.75 -25.72 -14.65
C HIS A 444 5.81 -26.91 -14.64
N THR A 445 6.35 -28.11 -14.89
CA THR A 445 5.68 -29.40 -14.76
C THR A 445 6.46 -30.34 -13.86
N ASP A 446 5.85 -31.47 -13.50
CA ASP A 446 6.62 -32.64 -13.05
C ASP A 446 7.23 -33.36 -14.26
N ASN A 447 7.97 -34.45 -14.00
CA ASN A 447 8.63 -35.22 -15.04
C ASN A 447 7.73 -36.29 -15.70
N THR A 448 6.43 -36.22 -15.56
CA THR A 448 5.48 -37.15 -16.18
C THR A 448 5.22 -36.72 -17.62
N GLY A 449 5.44 -37.64 -18.58
CA GLY A 449 5.26 -37.39 -20.02
C GLY A 449 6.55 -37.12 -20.76
N THR A 450 6.43 -36.57 -21.98
CA THR A 450 7.59 -36.22 -22.81
C THR A 450 8.09 -34.81 -22.47
N ARG A 451 9.37 -34.55 -22.68
CA ARG A 451 9.96 -33.22 -22.46
C ARG A 451 9.28 -32.15 -23.31
N GLU A 452 8.99 -32.45 -24.56
CA GLU A 452 8.30 -31.53 -25.47
C GLU A 452 6.86 -31.24 -25.00
N GLY A 453 6.11 -32.30 -24.61
CA GLY A 453 4.75 -32.15 -24.06
C GLY A 453 4.74 -31.37 -22.74
N ASN A 454 5.78 -31.54 -21.89
CA ASN A 454 5.93 -30.78 -20.65
C ASN A 454 6.25 -29.29 -20.90
N MET A 455 7.06 -28.98 -21.91
CA MET A 455 7.32 -27.58 -22.31
C MET A 455 6.05 -26.90 -22.82
N ASP A 456 5.29 -27.54 -23.73
CA ASP A 456 4.02 -27.03 -24.26
C ASP A 456 2.97 -26.85 -23.14
N LEU A 457 2.83 -27.80 -22.23
CA LEU A 457 1.92 -27.71 -21.10
C LEU A 457 2.31 -26.58 -20.14
N ALA A 458 3.59 -26.40 -19.87
CA ALA A 458 4.09 -25.31 -19.02
C ALA A 458 3.77 -23.94 -19.62
N GLU A 459 4.00 -23.78 -20.92
CA GLU A 459 3.67 -22.55 -21.65
C GLU A 459 2.18 -22.24 -21.61
N ARG A 460 1.32 -23.21 -21.96
CA ARG A 460 -0.13 -23.04 -21.93
C ARG A 460 -0.67 -22.70 -20.54
N ARG A 461 -0.08 -23.21 -19.46
CA ARG A 461 -0.47 -22.86 -18.09
C ARG A 461 -0.09 -21.41 -17.75
N ALA A 462 1.10 -20.97 -18.09
CA ALA A 462 1.51 -19.59 -17.91
C ALA A 462 0.64 -18.61 -18.72
N GLN A 463 0.31 -18.96 -19.97
CA GLN A 463 -0.63 -18.20 -20.80
C GLN A 463 -2.03 -18.15 -20.18
N ALA A 464 -2.55 -19.27 -19.64
CA ALA A 464 -3.86 -19.31 -18.99
C ALA A 464 -3.94 -18.37 -17.77
N VAL A 465 -2.86 -18.24 -17.00
CA VAL A 465 -2.75 -17.28 -15.88
C VAL A 465 -2.85 -15.84 -16.41
N ARG A 466 -2.04 -15.47 -17.41
CA ARG A 466 -2.10 -14.15 -18.05
C ARG A 466 -3.49 -13.84 -18.57
N ASP A 467 -4.04 -14.73 -19.37
CA ASP A 467 -5.34 -14.53 -20.05
C ASP A 467 -6.49 -14.38 -19.06
N TRP A 468 -6.42 -15.09 -17.93
CA TRP A 468 -7.38 -14.95 -16.85
C TRP A 468 -7.30 -13.56 -16.20
N LEU A 469 -6.09 -13.10 -15.87
CA LEU A 469 -5.86 -11.77 -15.29
C LEU A 469 -6.33 -10.66 -16.23
N GLN A 470 -6.01 -10.75 -17.51
CA GLN A 470 -6.43 -9.78 -18.54
C GLN A 470 -7.96 -9.74 -18.70
N ARG A 471 -8.63 -10.89 -18.68
CA ARG A 471 -10.11 -10.91 -18.75
C ARG A 471 -10.76 -10.30 -17.50
N LYS A 472 -10.17 -10.47 -16.31
CA LYS A 472 -10.75 -9.98 -15.06
C LYS A 472 -10.51 -8.49 -14.84
N ALA A 473 -9.38 -7.93 -15.25
CA ALA A 473 -9.02 -6.53 -15.05
C ALA A 473 -8.05 -6.03 -16.14
N PRO A 474 -8.52 -5.87 -17.39
CA PRO A 474 -7.66 -5.49 -18.52
C PRO A 474 -6.93 -4.16 -18.31
N ALA A 475 -7.52 -3.20 -17.61
CA ALA A 475 -6.88 -1.93 -17.29
C ALA A 475 -5.66 -2.08 -16.38
N ASN A 476 -5.65 -3.07 -15.49
CA ASN A 476 -4.53 -3.35 -14.57
C ASN A 476 -3.50 -4.32 -15.17
N PHE A 477 -3.90 -5.13 -16.13
CA PHE A 477 -3.10 -6.23 -16.68
C PHE A 477 -3.00 -6.15 -18.22
N PRO A 478 -2.46 -5.04 -18.79
CA PRO A 478 -2.20 -4.95 -20.23
C PRO A 478 -1.18 -6.01 -20.65
N ASP A 479 -1.24 -6.46 -21.92
CA ASP A 479 -0.34 -7.49 -22.44
C ASP A 479 1.16 -7.11 -22.29
N SER A 480 1.47 -5.85 -22.48
CA SER A 480 2.83 -5.30 -22.34
C SER A 480 3.44 -5.48 -20.93
N ARG A 481 2.61 -5.70 -19.90
CA ARG A 481 3.05 -5.96 -18.52
C ARG A 481 3.64 -7.35 -18.33
N PHE A 482 3.32 -8.32 -19.22
CA PHE A 482 3.66 -9.73 -19.02
C PHE A 482 4.90 -10.19 -19.78
N ARG A 483 5.62 -11.16 -19.19
CA ARG A 483 6.64 -12.01 -19.81
C ARG A 483 6.32 -13.45 -19.47
N ILE A 484 6.42 -14.35 -20.43
CA ILE A 484 6.12 -15.78 -20.26
C ILE A 484 7.34 -16.59 -20.64
N HIS A 485 7.71 -17.51 -19.76
CA HIS A 485 8.73 -18.51 -20.00
C HIS A 485 8.21 -19.90 -19.61
N ALA A 486 8.53 -20.90 -20.41
CA ALA A 486 8.25 -22.30 -20.12
C ALA A 486 9.54 -23.02 -19.77
N TYR A 487 9.54 -23.75 -18.68
CA TYR A 487 10.67 -24.57 -18.25
C TYR A 487 10.34 -26.07 -18.29
N GLY A 488 9.06 -26.45 -18.41
CA GLY A 488 8.64 -27.84 -18.34
C GLY A 488 9.13 -28.47 -17.04
N ASP A 489 9.74 -29.63 -17.14
CA ASP A 489 10.33 -30.40 -16.04
C ASP A 489 11.83 -30.10 -15.78
N SER A 490 12.42 -29.12 -16.49
CA SER A 490 13.85 -28.85 -16.45
C SER A 490 14.35 -28.16 -15.17
N LYS A 491 13.45 -27.54 -14.40
CA LYS A 491 13.78 -26.84 -13.15
C LYS A 491 12.88 -27.34 -12.00
N PRO A 492 13.09 -28.54 -11.48
CA PRO A 492 12.29 -29.09 -10.39
C PRO A 492 12.57 -28.34 -9.08
N LEU A 493 11.52 -28.02 -8.32
CA LEU A 493 11.60 -27.45 -6.98
C LEU A 493 11.80 -28.53 -5.92
N ALA A 494 11.28 -29.73 -6.18
CA ALA A 494 11.33 -30.88 -5.29
C ALA A 494 11.58 -32.18 -6.06
N SER A 495 11.89 -33.27 -5.34
CA SER A 495 12.13 -34.58 -5.96
C SER A 495 10.88 -35.08 -6.70
N ASN A 496 11.02 -35.45 -7.96
CA ASN A 496 9.97 -36.10 -8.75
C ASN A 496 9.65 -37.55 -8.33
N ALA A 497 10.43 -38.13 -7.43
CA ALA A 497 10.25 -39.52 -6.97
C ALA A 497 8.97 -39.69 -6.12
N THR A 498 8.53 -38.62 -5.42
CA THR A 498 7.33 -38.63 -4.56
C THR A 498 6.15 -37.92 -5.22
N ALA A 499 4.92 -38.33 -4.86
CA ALA A 499 3.70 -37.66 -5.35
C ALA A 499 3.66 -36.18 -4.91
N ASP A 500 4.05 -35.91 -3.65
CA ASP A 500 4.11 -34.56 -3.09
C ASP A 500 5.15 -33.69 -3.83
N GLY A 501 6.34 -34.22 -4.06
CA GLY A 501 7.37 -33.50 -4.82
C GLY A 501 6.94 -33.19 -6.25
N ARG A 502 6.27 -34.12 -6.94
CA ARG A 502 5.67 -33.85 -8.27
C ARG A 502 4.58 -32.78 -8.19
N ALA A 503 3.73 -32.80 -7.16
CA ALA A 503 2.72 -31.76 -6.97
C ALA A 503 3.35 -30.36 -6.80
N ARG A 504 4.42 -30.25 -6.03
CA ARG A 504 5.18 -29.00 -5.87
C ARG A 504 5.88 -28.54 -7.16
N ASN A 505 6.28 -29.47 -8.04
CA ASN A 505 6.86 -29.12 -9.33
C ASN A 505 5.85 -28.59 -10.34
N ARG A 506 4.58 -28.99 -10.25
CA ARG A 506 3.47 -28.45 -11.07
C ARG A 506 3.06 -27.07 -10.55
N ARG A 507 3.79 -26.03 -10.96
CA ARG A 507 3.58 -24.64 -10.47
C ARG A 507 3.74 -23.61 -11.57
N VAL A 508 3.24 -22.42 -11.30
CA VAL A 508 3.61 -21.19 -12.00
C VAL A 508 4.36 -20.29 -11.01
N GLU A 509 5.63 -20.02 -11.30
CA GLU A 509 6.43 -19.07 -10.56
C GLU A 509 6.15 -17.66 -11.09
N ILE A 510 5.93 -16.70 -10.20
CA ILE A 510 5.68 -15.31 -10.55
C ILE A 510 6.86 -14.46 -10.06
N ILE A 511 7.49 -13.75 -10.98
CA ILE A 511 8.58 -12.83 -10.69
C ILE A 511 8.10 -11.43 -10.99
N LEU A 512 8.25 -10.52 -10.03
CA LEU A 512 7.98 -9.11 -10.17
C LEU A 512 9.29 -8.35 -10.33
N SER A 513 9.39 -7.54 -11.38
CA SER A 513 10.57 -6.74 -11.66
C SER A 513 10.18 -5.34 -12.13
N GLY A 514 11.06 -4.36 -11.89
CA GLY A 514 10.80 -2.97 -12.26
C GLY A 514 12.08 -2.21 -12.56
N LYS A 515 11.93 -1.15 -13.35
CA LYS A 515 12.98 -0.15 -13.55
C LYS A 515 12.91 0.87 -12.43
N GLU A 516 14.09 1.33 -12.00
CA GLU A 516 14.24 2.41 -11.02
C GLU A 516 13.82 3.77 -11.59
#